data_b90ab54593c83bf63e7c7d02ec501232
#
_entry.id   b90ab54593c83bf63e7c7d02ec501232
#
_cell.length_a   1.000
_cell.length_b   1.000
_cell.length_c   1.000
_cell.angle_alpha   90.00
_cell.angle_beta   90.00
_cell.angle_gamma   90.00
#
_symmetry.space_group_name_H-M   'P 1'
#
loop_
_entity.id
_entity.type
_entity.pdbx_description
1 polymer ?
#
loop_
_entity_poly.entity_id
_entity_poly.type
_entity_poly.pdbx_seq_one_letter_code
_entity_poly.pdbx_strand_id
1 'polypeptide(L)' 'MIHGIPETGFVRISQILEVIPLGKTSWWAGVKSGRFPKPIKLTKQCTAWRAEDIRTLIEQLSEQTPNN' A
#
# COMPACT_ATOMS: atom_id res chain seq x y z
N MET A 1 12.81 -9.08 3.28
CA MET A 1 12.80 -8.46 1.97
C MET A 1 11.40 -8.38 1.42
N ILE A 2 11.03 -7.27 0.81
CA ILE A 2 9.68 -7.09 0.33
C ILE A 2 9.65 -7.43 -1.14
N HIS A 3 8.86 -8.47 -1.47
CA HIS A 3 8.72 -8.89 -2.86
C HIS A 3 7.51 -8.20 -3.45
N GLY A 4 7.58 -7.86 -4.70
CA GLY A 4 6.46 -7.26 -5.42
C GLY A 4 6.37 -5.75 -5.32
N ILE A 5 7.14 -5.13 -4.42
CA ILE A 5 7.16 -3.68 -4.27
C ILE A 5 8.55 -3.18 -4.63
N PRO A 6 8.69 -2.37 -5.67
CA PRO A 6 10.01 -1.85 -6.02
C PRO A 6 10.49 -0.84 -4.99
N GLU A 7 11.74 -0.48 -5.07
CA GLU A 7 12.30 0.49 -4.14
C GLU A 7 11.82 1.90 -4.46
N THR A 8 11.59 2.18 -5.72
CA THR A 8 11.11 3.49 -6.13
C THR A 8 10.06 3.31 -7.21
N GLY A 9 9.40 4.37 -7.58
CA GLY A 9 8.40 4.33 -8.62
C GLY A 9 7.00 4.21 -8.06
N PHE A 10 6.10 3.65 -8.85
CA PHE A 10 4.70 3.56 -8.47
C PHE A 10 4.22 2.13 -8.51
N VAL A 11 3.25 1.82 -7.68
CA VAL A 11 2.64 0.50 -7.65
C VAL A 11 1.14 0.66 -7.70
N ARG A 12 0.47 -0.33 -8.26
CA ARG A 12 -0.98 -0.34 -8.36
C ARG A 12 -1.57 -1.16 -7.23
N ILE A 13 -2.88 -1.01 -7.03
CA ILE A 13 -3.54 -1.68 -5.92
C ILE A 13 -3.36 -3.20 -6.00
N SER A 14 -3.35 -3.77 -7.20
CA SER A 14 -3.18 -5.22 -7.32
C SER A 14 -1.83 -5.67 -6.77
N GLN A 15 -0.78 -4.88 -6.99
CA GLN A 15 0.53 -5.20 -6.46
C GLN A 15 0.56 -5.05 -4.94
N ILE A 16 -0.10 -4.05 -4.42
CA ILE A 16 -0.14 -3.80 -2.99
C ILE A 16 -0.85 -4.95 -2.28
N LEU A 17 -1.97 -5.39 -2.82
CA LEU A 17 -2.76 -6.43 -2.17
C LEU A 17 -2.14 -7.81 -2.30
N GLU A 18 -1.11 -7.96 -3.12
CA GLU A 18 -0.37 -9.21 -3.15
C GLU A 18 0.53 -9.33 -1.92
N VAL A 19 1.00 -8.23 -1.39
CA VAL A 19 1.90 -8.27 -0.24
C VAL A 19 1.22 -7.89 1.06
N ILE A 20 0.10 -7.18 0.99
CA ILE A 20 -0.68 -6.83 2.16
C ILE A 20 -2.00 -7.58 2.05
N PRO A 21 -2.22 -8.63 2.84
CA PRO A 21 -3.36 -9.52 2.65
C PRO A 21 -4.66 -8.92 3.17
N LEU A 22 -5.13 -7.88 2.51
CA LEU A 22 -6.40 -7.25 2.83
C LEU A 22 -7.29 -7.30 1.60
N GLY A 23 -8.58 -7.24 1.81
CA GLY A 23 -9.50 -7.08 0.70
C GLY A 23 -9.50 -5.64 0.21
N LYS A 24 -10.01 -5.44 -1.01
CA LYS A 24 -10.07 -4.10 -1.57
C LYS A 24 -10.90 -3.16 -0.71
N THR A 25 -12.01 -3.65 -0.19
CA THR A 25 -12.87 -2.82 0.64
C THR A 25 -12.13 -2.32 1.88
N SER A 26 -11.40 -3.23 2.53
CA SER A 26 -10.64 -2.86 3.73
C SER A 26 -9.51 -1.89 3.38
N TRP A 27 -8.88 -2.11 2.23
CA TRP A 27 -7.81 -1.21 1.81
C TRP A 27 -8.33 0.21 1.59
N TRP A 28 -9.45 0.33 0.86
CA TRP A 28 -10.00 1.66 0.58
C TRP A 28 -10.54 2.33 1.84
N ALA A 29 -11.07 1.55 2.77
CA ALA A 29 -11.51 2.10 4.04
C ALA A 29 -10.32 2.68 4.81
N GLY A 30 -9.18 2.01 4.77
CA GLY A 30 -7.97 2.52 5.42
C GLY A 30 -7.44 3.77 4.75
N VAL A 31 -7.51 3.84 3.42
CA VAL A 31 -7.11 5.04 2.70
C VAL A 31 -8.02 6.21 3.08
N LYS A 32 -9.33 5.95 3.17
CA LYS A 32 -10.27 7.00 3.46
C LYS A 32 -10.11 7.51 4.88
N SER A 33 -9.79 6.64 5.81
CA SER A 33 -9.65 7.01 7.20
C SER A 33 -8.28 7.64 7.50
N GLY A 34 -7.37 7.63 6.56
CA GLY A 34 -6.04 8.20 6.76
C GLY A 34 -5.02 7.22 7.31
N ARG A 35 -5.39 5.96 7.49
CA ARG A 35 -4.45 4.97 8.00
C ARG A 35 -3.45 4.54 6.95
N PHE A 36 -3.83 4.60 5.68
CA PHE A 36 -2.98 4.18 4.58
C PHE A 36 -2.68 5.38 3.68
N PRO A 37 -1.62 5.34 2.90
CA PRO A 37 -1.26 6.46 2.06
C PRO A 37 -2.31 6.76 1.02
N LYS A 38 -2.41 8.01 0.63
CA LYS A 38 -3.37 8.41 -0.37
C LYS A 38 -2.85 8.09 -1.75
N PRO A 39 -3.72 7.69 -2.67
CA PRO A 39 -3.29 7.40 -4.03
C PRO A 39 -2.95 8.65 -4.81
N ILE A 40 -2.17 8.46 -5.86
CA ILE A 40 -1.84 9.50 -6.79
C ILE A 40 -2.45 9.13 -8.12
N LYS A 41 -3.18 10.07 -8.73
CA LYS A 41 -3.75 9.81 -10.02
C LYS A 41 -2.74 10.13 -11.08
N LEU A 42 -2.22 9.14 -11.73
CA LEU A 42 -1.26 9.34 -12.80
C LEU A 42 -1.96 9.77 -14.09
N THR A 43 -3.13 9.19 -14.35
CA THR A 43 -3.96 9.60 -15.47
C THR A 43 -5.40 9.50 -15.01
N LYS A 44 -6.34 9.83 -15.87
CA LYS A 44 -7.75 9.76 -15.52
C LYS A 44 -8.16 8.36 -15.08
N GLN A 45 -7.51 7.35 -15.62
CA GLN A 45 -7.90 5.99 -15.33
C GLN A 45 -6.86 5.21 -14.55
N CYS A 46 -5.73 5.82 -14.23
CA CYS A 46 -4.66 5.11 -13.56
C CYS A 46 -4.37 5.73 -12.21
N THR A 47 -4.67 4.97 -11.17
CA THR A 47 -4.38 5.38 -9.81
C THR A 47 -3.28 4.50 -9.27
N ALA A 48 -2.32 5.08 -8.62
CA ALA A 48 -1.18 4.34 -8.10
C ALA A 48 -0.71 4.96 -6.80
N TRP A 49 0.18 4.27 -6.13
CA TRP A 49 0.79 4.75 -4.90
C TRP A 49 2.29 4.77 -5.07
N ARG A 50 2.96 5.65 -4.38
CA ARG A 50 4.42 5.68 -4.43
C ARG A 50 4.95 4.45 -3.73
N ALA A 51 5.90 3.78 -4.38
CA ALA A 51 6.47 2.56 -3.81
C ALA A 51 7.07 2.83 -2.44
N GLU A 52 7.69 3.99 -2.27
CA GLU A 52 8.30 4.36 -1.00
C GLU A 52 7.27 4.43 0.12
N ASP A 53 6.10 4.99 -0.17
CA ASP A 53 5.05 5.09 0.83
C ASP A 53 4.53 3.72 1.22
N ILE A 54 4.40 2.81 0.26
CA ILE A 54 3.91 1.48 0.54
C ILE A 54 4.95 0.69 1.33
N ARG A 55 6.23 0.86 1.03
CA ARG A 55 7.28 0.18 1.79
C ARG A 55 7.28 0.66 3.24
N THR A 56 7.10 1.96 3.46
CA THR A 56 7.01 2.50 4.80
C THR A 56 5.78 1.95 5.53
N LEU A 57 4.67 1.85 4.82
CA LEU A 57 3.45 1.29 5.41
C LEU A 57 3.67 -0.15 5.84
N ILE A 58 4.31 -0.95 5.02
CA ILE A 58 4.56 -2.34 5.35
C ILE A 58 5.43 -2.44 6.61
N GLU A 59 6.42 -1.58 6.72
CA GLU A 59 7.26 -1.57 7.90
C GLU A 59 6.47 -1.18 9.15
N GLN A 60 5.59 -0.21 9.02
CA GLN A 60 4.77 0.22 10.14
C GLN A 60 3.80 -0.86 10.56
N LEU A 61 3.20 -1.56 9.61
CA LEU A 61 2.29 -2.64 9.94
C LEU A 61 3.02 -3.78 10.63
N SER A 62 4.24 -4.07 10.21
CA SER A 62 5.03 -5.11 10.86
C SER A 62 5.37 -4.74 12.28
N GLU A 63 5.64 -3.46 12.54
CA GLU A 63 5.97 -3.03 13.87
C GLU A 63 4.76 -2.99 14.78
N GLN A 64 3.62 -2.63 14.24
CA GLN A 64 2.42 -2.53 15.03
C GLN A 64 1.87 -3.87 15.42
N THR A 65 2.17 -4.91 14.69
CA THR A 65 1.65 -6.22 14.99
C THR A 65 2.60 -6.92 15.90
N PRO A 66 2.28 -7.10 17.15
CA PRO A 66 3.18 -7.76 18.05
C PRO A 66 3.29 -9.17 17.65
N ASN A 67 4.38 -9.72 17.85
CA ASN A 67 4.54 -11.02 17.57
C ASN A 67 3.81 -11.80 18.37
N ASN A 68 2.88 -12.25 18.18
CA ASN A 68 2.13 -13.01 19.04
C ASN A 68 2.30 -14.31 18.99
#